data_27b13b10b2ac06645b0d6cd50481fcc7
#
_entry.id   27b13b10b2ac06645b0d6cd50481fcc7
#
_cell.length_a   1.000
_cell.length_b   1.000
_cell.length_c   1.000
_cell.angle_alpha   90.00
_cell.angle_beta   90.00
_cell.angle_gamma   90.00
#
_symmetry.space_group_name_H-M   'P 1'
#
loop_
_entity.id
_entity.type
_entity.pdbx_description
1 polymer ?
#
loop_
_entity_poly.entity_id
_entity_poly.type
_entity_poly.pdbx_seq_one_letter_code
_entity_poly.pdbx_strand_id
1 'polypeptide(L)'
;MSTRETLLALVSDCGATDAKPIVQDEIVYDLSFAEACRVNTCGNYGRCHMCPPDVGEPEKLMERARTYPNGILYESVYPLEDAFDYEGMMDARKRHANLTRRIQERLSSAPGDFLHLGVGGCGICETCAKVEDAPCRFPEKALASLESYCVFVSETARNAGLPYRNGQNSITYFGLILYR
;
A
#
# COMPACT_ATOMS: atom_id res chain seq x y z
N MET A 1 -16.00 -11.59 -17.19
CA MET A 1 -15.16 -10.44 -16.80
C MET A 1 -13.72 -10.93 -16.66
N SER A 2 -12.76 -10.18 -17.16
CA SER A 2 -11.34 -10.49 -16.96
C SER A 2 -10.95 -10.21 -15.49
N THR A 3 -9.85 -10.82 -15.03
CA THR A 3 -9.30 -10.54 -13.69
C THR A 3 -9.10 -9.04 -13.47
N ARG A 4 -8.61 -8.32 -14.48
CA ARG A 4 -8.44 -6.86 -14.46
C ARG A 4 -9.77 -6.13 -14.18
N GLU A 5 -10.82 -6.42 -14.92
CA GLU A 5 -12.14 -5.78 -14.74
C GLU A 5 -12.72 -6.09 -13.37
N THR A 6 -12.57 -7.32 -12.90
CA THR A 6 -13.03 -7.73 -11.57
C THR A 6 -12.30 -6.97 -10.46
N LEU A 7 -10.97 -6.80 -10.57
CA LEU A 7 -10.19 -6.06 -9.58
C LEU A 7 -10.49 -4.55 -9.60
N LEU A 8 -10.66 -3.94 -10.78
CA LEU A 8 -11.05 -2.54 -10.90
C LEU A 8 -12.42 -2.29 -10.24
N ALA A 9 -13.41 -3.16 -10.52
CA ALA A 9 -14.72 -3.07 -9.89
C ALA A 9 -14.62 -3.26 -8.36
N LEU A 10 -13.85 -4.25 -7.90
CA LEU A 10 -13.63 -4.51 -6.47
C LEU A 10 -13.08 -3.29 -5.73
N VAL A 11 -12.06 -2.66 -6.30
CA VAL A 11 -11.39 -1.49 -5.71
C VAL A 11 -12.33 -0.28 -5.67
N SER A 12 -13.08 -0.04 -6.76
CA SER A 12 -14.10 1.00 -6.85
C SER A 12 -15.22 0.80 -5.82
N ASP A 13 -15.78 -0.42 -5.72
CA ASP A 13 -16.81 -0.79 -4.74
C ASP A 13 -16.33 -0.61 -3.29
N CYS A 14 -15.03 -0.77 -3.04
CA CYS A 14 -14.43 -0.50 -1.72
C CYS A 14 -14.27 0.99 -1.44
N GLY A 15 -14.47 1.87 -2.42
CA GLY A 15 -14.47 3.31 -2.24
C GLY A 15 -13.14 4.00 -2.57
N ALA A 16 -12.32 3.42 -3.45
CA ALA A 16 -11.19 4.14 -4.04
C ALA A 16 -11.69 5.31 -4.89
N THR A 17 -10.92 6.40 -4.93
CA THR A 17 -11.25 7.57 -5.74
C THR A 17 -11.02 7.33 -7.22
N ASP A 18 -9.89 6.72 -7.56
CA ASP A 18 -9.57 6.26 -8.91
C ASP A 18 -8.68 5.01 -8.85
N ALA A 19 -8.64 4.25 -9.93
CA ALA A 19 -7.79 3.07 -10.09
C ALA A 19 -7.43 2.85 -11.55
N LYS A 20 -6.18 2.49 -11.80
CA LYS A 20 -5.67 2.20 -13.15
C LYS A 20 -4.99 0.85 -13.21
N PRO A 21 -5.18 0.11 -14.31
CA PRO A 21 -4.35 -1.05 -14.58
C PRO A 21 -2.92 -0.59 -14.87
N ILE A 22 -1.95 -1.37 -14.40
CA ILE A 22 -0.52 -1.12 -14.62
C ILE A 22 0.15 -2.46 -14.92
N VAL A 23 1.18 -2.45 -15.74
CA VAL A 23 2.03 -3.62 -15.99
C VAL A 23 3.33 -3.50 -15.22
N GLN A 24 4.01 -4.63 -15.00
CA GLN A 24 5.22 -4.67 -14.16
C GLN A 24 6.30 -3.68 -14.61
N ASP A 25 6.48 -3.47 -15.91
CA ASP A 25 7.50 -2.58 -16.47
C ASP A 25 7.22 -1.09 -16.21
N GLU A 26 6.01 -0.73 -15.83
CA GLU A 26 5.61 0.63 -15.47
C GLU A 26 5.80 0.94 -13.98
N ILE A 27 6.04 -0.10 -13.15
CA ILE A 27 6.28 0.05 -11.71
C ILE A 27 7.75 0.41 -11.50
N VAL A 28 7.99 1.54 -10.88
CA VAL A 28 9.34 2.04 -10.57
C VAL A 28 9.74 1.62 -9.16
N TYR A 29 10.92 1.04 -9.03
CA TYR A 29 11.50 0.64 -7.75
C TYR A 29 12.78 1.44 -7.47
N ASP A 30 12.97 1.87 -6.23
CA ASP A 30 14.14 2.61 -5.78
C ASP A 30 14.57 2.13 -4.38
N LEU A 31 15.75 1.55 -4.28
CA LEU A 31 16.34 1.05 -3.03
C LEU A 31 16.57 2.15 -1.97
N SER A 32 16.58 3.42 -2.35
CA SER A 32 16.70 4.52 -1.40
C SER A 32 15.57 4.55 -0.37
N PHE A 33 14.39 3.97 -0.68
CA PHE A 33 13.29 3.83 0.28
C PHE A 33 13.63 2.87 1.43
N ALA A 34 14.50 1.89 1.21
CA ALA A 34 15.00 1.04 2.30
C ALA A 34 15.81 1.86 3.33
N GLU A 35 16.65 2.79 2.84
CA GLU A 35 17.37 3.71 3.73
C GLU A 35 16.42 4.67 4.47
N ALA A 36 15.42 5.20 3.77
CA ALA A 36 14.39 6.04 4.40
C ALA A 36 13.65 5.28 5.52
N CYS A 37 13.36 3.99 5.34
CA CYS A 37 12.79 3.15 6.38
C CYS A 37 13.73 2.97 7.58
N ARG A 38 15.06 2.86 7.36
CA ARG A 38 16.06 2.75 8.44
C ARG A 38 16.16 4.01 9.30
N VAL A 39 15.93 5.18 8.72
CA VAL A 39 15.85 6.45 9.47
C VAL A 39 14.71 6.41 10.50
N ASN A 40 13.70 5.57 10.30
CA ASN A 40 12.62 5.27 11.24
C ASN A 40 11.79 6.49 11.69
N THR A 41 11.59 7.47 10.82
CA THR A 41 10.77 8.64 11.12
C THR A 41 9.33 8.28 11.50
N CYS A 42 8.79 7.18 10.93
CA CYS A 42 7.43 6.69 11.22
C CYS A 42 7.32 5.84 12.50
N GLY A 43 8.45 5.43 13.13
CA GLY A 43 8.51 4.65 14.36
C GLY A 43 8.17 3.15 14.22
N ASN A 44 8.02 2.62 13.01
CA ASN A 44 7.62 1.22 12.77
C ASN A 44 8.79 0.26 12.48
N TYR A 45 9.98 0.78 12.22
CA TYR A 45 11.17 -0.04 11.94
C TYR A 45 11.52 -0.93 13.13
N GLY A 46 11.60 -2.25 12.91
CA GLY A 46 11.84 -3.24 13.97
C GLY A 46 10.69 -3.40 14.98
N ARG A 47 9.54 -2.76 14.76
CA ARG A 47 8.38 -2.77 15.66
C ARG A 47 7.09 -3.28 15.01
N CYS A 48 7.14 -3.64 13.74
CA CYS A 48 6.01 -4.16 12.98
C CYS A 48 6.47 -5.28 12.06
N HIS A 49 5.81 -6.44 12.10
CA HIS A 49 6.16 -7.59 11.24
C HIS A 49 6.11 -7.28 9.74
N MET A 50 5.32 -6.27 9.34
CA MET A 50 5.18 -5.86 7.94
C MET A 50 6.02 -4.65 7.57
N CYS A 51 6.98 -4.28 8.43
CA CYS A 51 7.97 -3.24 8.21
C CYS A 51 9.39 -3.81 8.28
N PRO A 52 10.39 -3.16 7.65
CA PRO A 52 11.77 -3.57 7.79
C PRO A 52 12.26 -3.56 9.27
N PRO A 53 13.18 -4.44 9.64
CA PRO A 53 13.76 -5.52 8.83
C PRO A 53 12.89 -6.77 8.72
N ASP A 54 11.83 -6.90 9.51
CA ASP A 54 11.05 -8.13 9.72
C ASP A 54 10.24 -8.57 8.49
N VAL A 55 9.82 -7.63 7.64
CA VAL A 55 9.09 -7.91 6.39
C VAL A 55 9.96 -8.65 5.36
N GLY A 56 11.28 -8.52 5.47
CA GLY A 56 12.27 -9.16 4.60
C GLY A 56 13.26 -8.19 3.98
N GLU A 57 14.23 -8.76 3.27
CA GLU A 57 15.28 -8.00 2.56
C GLU A 57 14.68 -7.25 1.35
N PRO A 58 15.00 -5.97 1.16
CA PRO A 58 14.40 -5.13 0.12
C PRO A 58 14.52 -5.73 -1.29
N GLU A 59 15.69 -6.26 -1.64
CA GLU A 59 15.94 -6.86 -2.95
C GLU A 59 15.03 -8.07 -3.21
N LYS A 60 14.85 -8.93 -2.21
CA LYS A 60 13.95 -10.09 -2.30
C LYS A 60 12.49 -9.71 -2.39
N LEU A 61 12.09 -8.64 -1.69
CA LEU A 61 10.73 -8.10 -1.78
C LEU A 61 10.45 -7.54 -3.18
N MET A 62 11.40 -6.80 -3.75
CA MET A 62 11.32 -6.31 -5.12
C MET A 62 11.28 -7.46 -6.13
N GLU A 63 12.14 -8.48 -5.98
CA GLU A 63 12.13 -9.67 -6.82
C GLU A 63 10.77 -10.38 -6.76
N ARG A 64 10.21 -10.56 -5.57
CA ARG A 64 8.87 -11.12 -5.39
C ARG A 64 7.81 -10.30 -6.11
N ALA A 65 7.81 -8.98 -5.96
CA ALA A 65 6.86 -8.12 -6.65
C ALA A 65 6.97 -8.24 -8.18
N ARG A 66 8.20 -8.35 -8.71
CA ARG A 66 8.46 -8.51 -10.14
C ARG A 66 7.99 -9.83 -10.74
N THR A 67 7.63 -10.82 -9.92
CA THR A 67 7.04 -12.07 -10.43
C THR A 67 5.59 -11.90 -10.91
N TYR A 68 4.96 -10.78 -10.60
CA TYR A 68 3.57 -10.47 -10.99
C TYR A 68 3.56 -9.56 -12.23
N PRO A 69 3.07 -10.05 -13.38
CA PRO A 69 3.12 -9.29 -14.63
C PRO A 69 2.15 -8.11 -14.67
N ASN A 70 1.10 -8.13 -13.84
CA ASN A 70 0.02 -7.15 -13.88
C ASN A 70 -0.26 -6.57 -12.50
N GLY A 71 -0.82 -5.36 -12.48
CA GLY A 71 -1.28 -4.72 -11.25
C GLY A 71 -2.48 -3.80 -11.46
N ILE A 72 -3.08 -3.42 -10.35
CA ILE A 72 -4.02 -2.30 -10.24
C ILE A 72 -3.43 -1.32 -9.22
N LEU A 73 -3.04 -0.16 -9.69
CA LEU A 73 -2.70 0.97 -8.82
C LEU A 73 -3.99 1.73 -8.51
N TYR A 74 -4.30 1.97 -7.25
CA TYR A 74 -5.47 2.72 -6.83
C TYR A 74 -5.10 3.85 -5.89
N GLU A 75 -5.93 4.88 -5.87
CA GLU A 75 -5.78 6.03 -4.98
C GLU A 75 -7.05 6.33 -4.21
N SER A 76 -6.89 6.97 -3.06
CA SER A 76 -7.96 7.62 -2.35
C SER A 76 -7.55 9.05 -1.99
N VAL A 77 -8.41 9.99 -2.31
CA VAL A 77 -8.19 11.42 -2.14
C VAL A 77 -9.10 11.95 -1.05
N TYR A 78 -8.55 12.70 -0.13
CA TYR A 78 -9.28 13.28 0.99
C TYR A 78 -9.04 14.78 1.05
N PRO A 79 -10.13 15.60 1.14
CA PRO A 79 -9.98 17.03 1.34
C PRO A 79 -9.43 17.33 2.73
N LEU A 80 -8.67 18.42 2.83
CA LEU A 80 -8.15 18.99 4.05
C LEU A 80 -8.63 20.43 4.17
N GLU A 81 -8.68 20.99 5.37
CA GLU A 81 -8.99 22.41 5.56
C GLU A 81 -7.88 23.29 4.98
N ASP A 82 -6.64 22.92 5.25
CA ASP A 82 -5.44 23.56 4.70
C ASP A 82 -4.23 22.58 4.71
N ALA A 83 -3.05 23.10 4.33
CA ALA A 83 -1.81 22.32 4.30
C ALA A 83 -1.27 21.91 5.68
N PHE A 84 -1.81 22.44 6.77
CA PHE A 84 -1.41 22.17 8.15
C PHE A 84 -2.49 21.42 8.94
N ASP A 85 -3.57 21.00 8.29
CA ASP A 85 -4.65 20.22 8.88
C ASP A 85 -4.19 18.81 9.28
N TYR A 86 -3.50 18.75 10.41
CA TYR A 86 -2.97 17.49 10.94
C TYR A 86 -4.08 16.50 11.31
N GLU A 87 -5.19 16.97 11.88
CA GLU A 87 -6.31 16.11 12.27
C GLU A 87 -6.97 15.50 11.05
N GLY A 88 -7.21 16.29 9.99
CA GLY A 88 -7.71 15.82 8.71
C GLY A 88 -6.78 14.80 8.05
N MET A 89 -5.46 15.01 8.10
CA MET A 89 -4.48 14.04 7.58
C MET A 89 -4.54 12.72 8.35
N MET A 90 -4.69 12.76 9.68
CA MET A 90 -4.80 11.53 10.50
C MET A 90 -6.12 10.80 10.27
N ASP A 91 -7.23 11.53 10.06
CA ASP A 91 -8.51 10.92 9.69
C ASP A 91 -8.43 10.28 8.29
N ALA A 92 -7.90 11.00 7.32
CA ALA A 92 -7.67 10.51 5.97
C ALA A 92 -6.85 9.20 5.96
N ARG A 93 -5.78 9.15 6.77
CA ARG A 93 -4.98 7.92 6.93
C ARG A 93 -5.80 6.75 7.46
N LYS A 94 -6.66 6.97 8.47
CA LYS A 94 -7.55 5.93 9.02
C LYS A 94 -8.55 5.45 7.98
N ARG A 95 -9.13 6.37 7.22
CA ARG A 95 -10.09 6.06 6.15
C ARG A 95 -9.44 5.24 5.04
N HIS A 96 -8.23 5.61 4.60
CA HIS A 96 -7.46 4.83 3.64
C HIS A 96 -7.11 3.43 4.18
N ALA A 97 -6.67 3.32 5.44
CA ALA A 97 -6.39 2.02 6.06
C ALA A 97 -7.64 1.11 6.11
N ASN A 98 -8.83 1.68 6.34
CA ASN A 98 -10.09 0.95 6.30
C ASN A 98 -10.45 0.49 4.88
N LEU A 99 -10.23 1.34 3.87
CA LEU A 99 -10.39 0.99 2.46
C LEU A 99 -9.46 -0.18 2.08
N THR A 100 -8.17 -0.08 2.41
CA THR A 100 -7.17 -1.11 2.13
C THR A 100 -7.53 -2.44 2.79
N ARG A 101 -8.04 -2.43 4.04
CA ARG A 101 -8.51 -3.66 4.72
C ARG A 101 -9.69 -4.30 4.02
N ARG A 102 -10.71 -3.53 3.60
CA ARG A 102 -11.86 -4.06 2.84
C ARG A 102 -11.42 -4.71 1.52
N ILE A 103 -10.47 -4.09 0.83
CA ILE A 103 -9.89 -4.67 -0.38
C ILE A 103 -9.20 -5.99 -0.04
N GLN A 104 -8.36 -6.03 1.00
CA GLN A 104 -7.64 -7.24 1.42
C GLN A 104 -8.59 -8.38 1.78
N GLU A 105 -9.65 -8.11 2.51
CA GLU A 105 -10.66 -9.10 2.89
C GLU A 105 -11.34 -9.72 1.66
N ARG A 106 -11.68 -8.89 0.68
CA ARG A 106 -12.28 -9.37 -0.59
C ARG A 106 -11.27 -10.17 -1.43
N LEU A 107 -10.01 -9.73 -1.50
CA LEU A 107 -8.94 -10.46 -2.20
C LEU A 107 -8.66 -11.82 -1.56
N SER A 108 -8.65 -11.91 -0.23
CA SER A 108 -8.40 -13.16 0.50
C SER A 108 -9.48 -14.23 0.23
N SER A 109 -10.67 -13.80 -0.19
CA SER A 109 -11.79 -14.69 -0.53
C SER A 109 -11.91 -14.94 -2.05
N ALA A 110 -11.14 -14.24 -2.88
CA ALA A 110 -11.17 -14.36 -4.33
C ALA A 110 -10.18 -15.41 -4.82
N PRO A 111 -10.50 -16.16 -5.89
CA PRO A 111 -9.54 -17.04 -6.52
C PRO A 111 -8.48 -16.23 -7.25
N GLY A 112 -7.21 -16.60 -7.08
CA GLY A 112 -6.07 -15.93 -7.73
C GLY A 112 -4.86 -15.86 -6.83
N ASP A 113 -3.75 -15.40 -7.39
CA ASP A 113 -2.52 -15.12 -6.67
C ASP A 113 -2.30 -13.61 -6.68
N PHE A 114 -2.41 -13.01 -5.51
CA PHE A 114 -2.37 -11.56 -5.31
C PHE A 114 -1.28 -11.18 -4.32
N LEU A 115 -0.58 -10.10 -4.61
CA LEU A 115 0.25 -9.37 -3.66
C LEU A 115 -0.34 -7.97 -3.50
N HIS A 116 -0.91 -7.68 -2.32
CA HIS A 116 -1.51 -6.39 -2.03
C HIS A 116 -0.57 -5.57 -1.14
N LEU A 117 -0.27 -4.35 -1.57
CA LEU A 117 0.59 -3.40 -0.87
C LEU A 117 -0.21 -2.14 -0.53
N GLY A 118 -0.10 -1.71 0.72
CA GLY A 118 -0.78 -0.53 1.23
C GLY A 118 0.18 0.63 1.52
N VAL A 119 -0.18 1.48 2.48
CA VAL A 119 0.62 2.63 2.91
C VAL A 119 1.01 2.53 4.39
N GLY A 120 2.27 2.82 4.70
CA GLY A 120 2.76 2.86 6.08
C GLY A 120 2.78 1.51 6.79
N GLY A 121 2.74 1.49 8.12
CA GLY A 121 2.69 0.25 8.89
C GLY A 121 1.35 -0.48 8.76
N CYS A 122 1.35 -1.78 9.03
CA CYS A 122 0.20 -2.68 8.88
C CYS A 122 -1.08 -2.18 9.60
N GLY A 123 -0.97 -1.71 10.85
CA GLY A 123 -2.06 -1.04 11.58
C GLY A 123 -3.29 -1.90 11.92
N ILE A 124 -3.24 -3.23 11.79
CA ILE A 124 -4.34 -4.13 12.19
C ILE A 124 -4.47 -4.19 13.72
N CYS A 125 -3.33 -4.29 14.40
CA CYS A 125 -3.26 -4.27 15.86
C CYS A 125 -2.96 -2.86 16.35
N GLU A 126 -3.51 -2.44 17.48
CA GLU A 126 -3.15 -1.21 18.16
C GLU A 126 -1.64 -1.20 18.46
N THR A 127 -1.13 -2.29 19.01
CA THR A 127 0.30 -2.55 19.14
C THR A 127 0.63 -3.87 18.46
N CYS A 128 1.59 -3.85 17.53
CA CYS A 128 2.02 -5.06 16.82
C CYS A 128 2.67 -6.03 17.80
N ALA A 129 2.37 -7.33 17.65
CA ALA A 129 2.98 -8.40 18.46
C ALA A 129 4.51 -8.45 18.36
N LYS A 130 5.08 -7.88 17.29
CA LYS A 130 6.54 -7.73 17.12
C LYS A 130 7.20 -6.97 18.28
N VAL A 131 6.51 -6.01 18.89
CA VAL A 131 7.04 -5.24 20.03
C VAL A 131 7.32 -6.14 21.25
N GLU A 132 6.62 -7.27 21.33
CA GLU A 132 6.75 -8.29 22.38
C GLU A 132 7.52 -9.53 21.89
N ASP A 133 8.19 -9.44 20.73
CA ASP A 133 8.85 -10.56 20.03
C ASP A 133 7.93 -11.79 19.84
N ALA A 134 6.62 -11.56 19.77
CA ALA A 134 5.61 -12.59 19.54
C ALA A 134 5.23 -12.69 18.05
N PRO A 135 4.78 -13.86 17.57
CA PRO A 135 4.32 -14.04 16.20
C PRO A 135 3.17 -13.10 15.81
N CYS A 136 3.06 -12.79 14.52
CA CYS A 136 1.94 -11.98 14.03
C CYS A 136 0.60 -12.65 14.37
N ARG A 137 -0.34 -11.87 14.93
CA ARG A 137 -1.67 -12.36 15.33
C ARG A 137 -2.60 -12.60 14.14
N PHE A 138 -2.35 -11.93 13.01
CA PHE A 138 -3.20 -11.95 11.82
C PHE A 138 -2.36 -12.00 10.53
N PRO A 139 -1.54 -13.05 10.32
CA PRO A 139 -0.60 -13.10 9.20
C PRO A 139 -1.30 -13.07 7.83
N GLU A 140 -2.51 -13.63 7.74
CA GLU A 140 -3.34 -13.67 6.53
C GLU A 140 -3.96 -12.32 6.15
N LYS A 141 -4.03 -11.37 7.11
CA LYS A 141 -4.57 -10.02 6.90
C LYS A 141 -3.50 -8.94 6.87
N ALA A 142 -2.29 -9.30 7.30
CA ALA A 142 -1.18 -8.35 7.43
C ALA A 142 -0.72 -7.85 6.07
N LEU A 143 -0.53 -6.53 5.95
CA LEU A 143 -0.13 -5.88 4.71
C LEU A 143 1.19 -5.14 4.89
N ALA A 144 2.08 -5.30 3.92
CA ALA A 144 3.26 -4.47 3.78
C ALA A 144 2.92 -3.17 3.03
N SER A 145 3.77 -2.18 3.17
CA SER A 145 3.62 -0.93 2.43
C SER A 145 4.34 -0.99 1.07
N LEU A 146 3.93 -0.08 0.17
CA LEU A 146 4.62 0.19 -1.09
C LEU A 146 6.09 0.52 -0.85
N GLU A 147 6.39 1.34 0.15
CA GLU A 147 7.75 1.76 0.51
C GLU A 147 8.61 0.59 1.01
N SER A 148 8.01 -0.36 1.76
CA SER A 148 8.72 -1.58 2.20
C SER A 148 9.18 -2.44 1.01
N TYR A 149 8.45 -2.38 -0.10
CA TYR A 149 8.78 -3.02 -1.37
C TYR A 149 9.57 -2.11 -2.30
N CYS A 150 10.06 -0.97 -1.80
CA CYS A 150 10.82 0.02 -2.55
C CYS A 150 10.09 0.57 -3.79
N VAL A 151 8.76 0.57 -3.82
CA VAL A 151 7.99 1.15 -4.92
C VAL A 151 8.07 2.67 -4.86
N PHE A 152 8.55 3.30 -5.92
CA PHE A 152 8.56 4.74 -6.07
C PHE A 152 7.19 5.24 -6.53
N VAL A 153 6.33 5.52 -5.55
CA VAL A 153 4.89 5.73 -5.76
C VAL A 153 4.60 6.88 -6.74
N SER A 154 5.29 8.03 -6.63
CA SER A 154 5.01 9.17 -7.50
C SER A 154 5.35 8.90 -8.97
N GLU A 155 6.44 8.19 -9.25
CA GLU A 155 6.82 7.82 -10.61
C GLU A 155 5.89 6.72 -11.16
N THR A 156 5.56 5.73 -10.33
CA THR A 156 4.62 4.67 -10.67
C THR A 156 3.22 5.24 -10.96
N ALA A 157 2.72 6.18 -10.14
CA ALA A 157 1.45 6.85 -10.36
C ALA A 157 1.45 7.63 -11.70
N ARG A 158 2.53 8.34 -11.99
CA ARG A 158 2.70 9.05 -13.28
C ARG A 158 2.62 8.08 -14.46
N ASN A 159 3.31 6.95 -14.38
CA ASN A 159 3.29 5.93 -15.45
C ASN A 159 1.88 5.34 -15.64
N ALA A 160 1.13 5.14 -14.55
CA ALA A 160 -0.27 4.68 -14.58
C ALA A 160 -1.27 5.76 -15.02
N GLY A 161 -0.84 7.03 -15.18
CA GLY A 161 -1.73 8.14 -15.50
C GLY A 161 -2.60 8.61 -14.33
N LEU A 162 -2.15 8.38 -13.09
CA LEU A 162 -2.77 8.91 -11.87
C LEU A 162 -1.98 10.14 -11.37
N PRO A 163 -2.66 11.23 -10.97
CA PRO A 163 -1.99 12.39 -10.40
C PRO A 163 -1.50 12.05 -8.98
N TYR A 164 -0.22 12.30 -8.70
CA TYR A 164 0.32 12.09 -7.35
C TYR A 164 -0.22 13.11 -6.34
N ARG A 165 -0.69 14.26 -6.81
CA ARG A 165 -1.31 15.33 -6.01
C ARG A 165 -2.62 15.75 -6.64
N ASN A 166 -3.69 15.76 -5.85
CA ASN A 166 -5.07 16.04 -6.28
C ASN A 166 -5.60 17.38 -5.75
N GLY A 167 -4.82 18.45 -5.90
CA GLY A 167 -5.18 19.80 -5.47
C GLY A 167 -4.39 20.29 -4.24
N GLN A 168 -4.58 21.59 -3.90
CA GLN A 168 -3.81 22.24 -2.84
C GLN A 168 -4.18 21.75 -1.44
N ASN A 169 -5.48 21.60 -1.18
CA ASN A 169 -6.00 21.21 0.13
C ASN A 169 -6.52 19.77 0.07
N SER A 170 -5.64 18.84 -0.24
CA SER A 170 -5.98 17.41 -0.27
C SER A 170 -4.76 16.57 0.07
N ILE A 171 -5.02 15.37 0.59
CA ILE A 171 -4.02 14.31 0.74
C ILE A 171 -4.45 13.10 -0.08
N THR A 172 -3.48 12.48 -0.76
CA THR A 172 -3.68 11.30 -1.59
C THR A 172 -2.88 10.13 -1.02
N TYR A 173 -3.54 9.01 -0.86
CA TYR A 173 -2.91 7.73 -0.51
C TYR A 173 -3.08 6.73 -1.64
N PHE A 174 -2.07 5.87 -1.82
CA PHE A 174 -2.03 4.85 -2.87
C PHE A 174 -1.99 3.45 -2.28
N GLY A 175 -2.48 2.49 -3.06
CA GLY A 175 -2.25 1.08 -2.83
C GLY A 175 -2.10 0.36 -4.17
N LEU A 176 -1.48 -0.81 -4.15
CA LEU A 176 -1.17 -1.59 -5.34
C LEU A 176 -1.57 -3.05 -5.13
N ILE A 177 -2.36 -3.57 -6.04
CA ILE A 177 -2.67 -5.01 -6.12
C ILE A 177 -1.91 -5.57 -7.31
N LEU A 178 -0.92 -6.40 -7.06
CA LEU A 178 -0.24 -7.19 -8.08
C LEU A 178 -0.93 -8.54 -8.23
N TYR A 179 -1.00 -9.06 -9.47
CA TYR A 179 -1.71 -10.32 -9.74
C TYR A 179 -1.13 -11.08 -10.94
N ARG A 180 -1.34 -12.39 -10.93
CA ARG A 180 -1.00 -13.32 -12.01
C ARG A 180 -2.02 -14.46 -12.10
#